data_872b01655b34927d7fece5027b78402a
#
_entry.id   872b01655b34927d7fece5027b78402a
#
_cell.length_a   1.000
_cell.length_b   1.000
_cell.length_c   1.000
_cell.angle_alpha   90.00
_cell.angle_beta   90.00
_cell.angle_gamma   90.00
#
_symmetry.space_group_name_H-M   'P 1'
#
loop_
_entity.id
_entity.type
_entity.pdbx_description
1 polymer ?
#
loop_
_entity_poly.entity_id
_entity_poly.type
_entity_poly.pdbx_seq_one_letter_code
_entity_poly.pdbx_strand_id
1 'polypeptide(L)'
;MSKVIGIDLGTTNSAVAVVEAGKPKVIHSAEGRNTIPSVVDPTKHIVGDVAKRQMVVNPKTTIFSVKRLMGRKFKDAEVQKDAKWLPYEVKSGREGMAIVSV
;
A
#
# COMPACT_ATOMS: atom_id res chain seq x y z
N MET A 1 15.75 -23.21 -11.89
CA MET A 1 14.33 -23.49 -11.68
C MET A 1 13.61 -22.19 -11.39
N SER A 2 12.49 -21.99 -12.05
CA SER A 2 11.64 -20.84 -11.76
C SER A 2 10.86 -21.07 -10.47
N LYS A 3 10.70 -20.01 -9.67
CA LYS A 3 9.86 -20.02 -8.47
C LYS A 3 8.59 -19.25 -8.74
N VAL A 4 7.49 -19.72 -8.19
CA VAL A 4 6.21 -19.03 -8.26
C VAL A 4 6.01 -18.25 -6.97
N ILE A 5 5.73 -16.97 -7.09
CA ILE A 5 5.48 -16.07 -5.95
C ILE A 5 4.05 -15.56 -6.05
N GLY A 6 3.31 -15.71 -4.96
CA GLY A 6 1.97 -15.14 -4.84
C GLY A 6 2.00 -13.91 -3.95
N ILE A 7 1.30 -12.86 -4.37
CA ILE A 7 1.20 -11.63 -3.60
C ILE A 7 -0.27 -11.30 -3.40
N ASP A 8 -0.67 -11.15 -2.15
CA ASP A 8 -1.99 -10.67 -1.78
C ASP A 8 -1.85 -9.21 -1.34
N LEU A 9 -2.28 -8.28 -2.18
CA LEU A 9 -2.22 -6.85 -1.90
C LEU A 9 -3.57 -6.40 -1.32
N GLY A 10 -3.68 -6.49 0.00
CA GLY A 10 -4.87 -6.01 0.69
C GLY A 10 -4.84 -4.50 0.92
N THR A 11 -6.00 -3.92 1.22
CA THR A 11 -6.12 -2.49 1.52
C THR A 11 -5.33 -2.12 2.78
N THR A 12 -5.39 -2.98 3.79
CA THR A 12 -4.75 -2.75 5.09
C THR A 12 -3.45 -3.51 5.24
N ASN A 13 -3.42 -4.77 4.81
CA ASN A 13 -2.25 -5.65 4.93
C ASN A 13 -2.00 -6.40 3.64
N SER A 14 -0.73 -6.69 3.40
CA SER A 14 -0.29 -7.50 2.26
C SER A 14 0.41 -8.76 2.75
N ALA A 15 0.43 -9.80 1.93
CA ALA A 15 1.13 -11.04 2.24
C ALA A 15 1.82 -11.56 0.97
N VAL A 16 2.94 -12.24 1.16
CA VAL A 16 3.72 -12.86 0.09
C VAL A 16 3.94 -14.32 0.42
N ALA A 17 3.76 -15.18 -0.56
CA ALA A 17 4.01 -16.60 -0.42
C ALA A 17 4.82 -17.12 -1.60
N VAL A 18 5.56 -18.16 -1.36
CA VAL A 18 6.34 -18.88 -2.39
C VAL A 18 5.89 -20.33 -2.40
N VAL A 19 5.89 -20.95 -3.58
CA VAL A 19 5.61 -22.38 -3.69
C VAL A 19 6.94 -23.14 -3.63
N GLU A 20 7.08 -23.99 -2.61
CA GLU A 20 8.24 -24.87 -2.43
C GLU A 20 7.76 -26.31 -2.35
N ALA A 21 8.38 -27.21 -3.14
CA ALA A 21 8.02 -28.62 -3.17
C ALA A 21 6.51 -28.87 -3.34
N GLY A 22 5.87 -28.05 -4.19
CA GLY A 22 4.44 -28.15 -4.46
C GLY A 22 3.52 -27.60 -3.37
N LYS A 23 4.09 -26.95 -2.32
CA LYS A 23 3.32 -26.40 -1.22
C LYS A 23 3.54 -24.90 -1.09
N PRO A 24 2.48 -24.10 -0.86
CA PRO A 24 2.64 -22.69 -0.60
C PRO A 24 3.21 -22.45 0.80
N LYS A 25 4.12 -21.49 0.91
CA LYS A 25 4.74 -21.09 2.16
C LYS A 25 4.75 -19.58 2.26
N VAL A 26 4.16 -19.04 3.31
CA VAL A 26 4.16 -17.60 3.56
C VAL A 26 5.57 -17.12 3.91
N ILE A 27 5.99 -16.03 3.28
CA ILE A 27 7.27 -15.40 3.56
C ILE A 27 7.06 -14.38 4.68
N HIS A 28 7.83 -14.52 5.76
CA HIS A 28 7.77 -13.59 6.87
C HIS A 28 8.46 -12.27 6.52
N SER A 29 7.93 -11.17 7.08
CA SER A 29 8.58 -9.86 6.98
C SER A 29 9.88 -9.83 7.78
N ALA A 30 10.65 -8.74 7.66
CA ALA A 30 11.84 -8.52 8.46
C ALA A 30 11.57 -8.57 9.97
N GLU A 31 10.35 -8.22 10.38
CA GLU A 31 9.91 -8.29 11.78
C GLU A 31 9.31 -9.66 12.16
N GLY A 32 9.40 -10.65 11.28
CA GLY A 32 8.90 -12.01 11.54
C GLY A 32 7.38 -12.18 11.44
N ARG A 33 6.69 -11.25 10.77
CA ARG A 33 5.23 -11.29 10.64
C ARG A 33 4.78 -11.92 9.33
N ASN A 34 3.65 -12.62 9.36
CA ASN A 34 3.06 -13.25 8.18
C ASN A 34 2.42 -12.24 7.23
N THR A 35 2.05 -11.06 7.73
CA THR A 35 1.49 -9.99 6.94
C THR A 35 2.31 -8.72 7.10
N ILE A 36 2.27 -7.88 6.07
CA ILE A 36 3.00 -6.62 6.01
C ILE A 36 1.96 -5.52 5.87
N PRO A 37 1.94 -4.51 6.74
CA PRO A 37 1.03 -3.38 6.56
C PRO A 37 1.19 -2.75 5.18
N SER A 38 0.07 -2.48 4.50
CA SER A 38 0.06 -1.85 3.19
C SER A 38 0.27 -0.33 3.33
N VAL A 39 1.43 0.04 3.86
CA VAL A 39 1.82 1.41 4.18
C VAL A 39 3.21 1.65 3.62
N VAL A 40 3.40 2.77 2.93
CA VAL A 40 4.69 3.12 2.34
C VAL A 40 4.98 4.59 2.55
N ASP A 41 6.26 4.93 2.66
CA ASP A 41 6.74 6.30 2.56
C ASP A 41 7.73 6.34 1.40
N PRO A 42 7.30 6.79 0.22
CA PRO A 42 8.17 6.79 -0.96
C PRO A 42 9.33 7.78 -0.87
N THR A 43 9.22 8.81 -0.04
CA THR A 43 10.33 9.77 0.14
C THR A 43 11.51 9.17 0.89
N LYS A 44 11.24 8.20 1.77
CA LYS A 44 12.26 7.52 2.58
C LYS A 44 12.52 6.09 2.12
N HIS A 45 11.79 5.61 1.12
CA HIS A 45 11.88 4.24 0.61
C HIS A 45 11.65 3.18 1.70
N ILE A 46 10.70 3.43 2.61
CA ILE A 46 10.34 2.47 3.66
C ILE A 46 8.92 1.96 3.47
N VAL A 47 8.69 0.71 3.88
CA VAL A 47 7.40 0.04 3.73
C VAL A 47 7.08 -0.77 4.98
N GLY A 48 5.80 -1.11 5.15
CA GLY A 48 5.36 -2.03 6.18
C GLY A 48 5.34 -1.41 7.57
N ASP A 49 5.76 -2.18 8.58
CA ASP A 49 5.70 -1.78 9.98
C ASP A 49 6.50 -0.51 10.27
N VAL A 50 7.67 -0.35 9.65
CA VAL A 50 8.49 0.85 9.82
C VAL A 50 7.75 2.09 9.32
N ALA A 51 7.14 2.00 8.14
CA ALA A 51 6.36 3.10 7.59
C ALA A 51 5.13 3.40 8.46
N LYS A 52 4.44 2.36 8.93
CA LYS A 52 3.26 2.51 9.77
C LYS A 52 3.58 3.22 11.09
N ARG A 53 4.71 2.89 11.71
CA ARG A 53 5.12 3.49 12.98
C ARG A 53 5.41 4.99 12.87
N GLN A 54 5.85 5.47 11.70
CA GLN A 54 6.13 6.90 11.49
C GLN A 54 4.93 7.71 11.01
N MET A 55 3.77 7.08 10.82
CA MET A 55 2.57 7.74 10.28
C MET A 55 2.16 8.98 11.07
N VAL A 56 2.30 8.95 12.39
CA VAL A 56 1.97 10.08 13.28
C VAL A 56 2.93 11.25 13.07
N VAL A 57 4.21 10.95 12.80
CA VAL A 57 5.26 11.97 12.63
C VAL A 57 5.27 12.53 11.21
N ASN A 58 5.04 11.68 10.21
CA ASN A 58 5.09 12.06 8.81
C ASN A 58 3.79 11.72 8.08
N PRO A 59 2.66 12.34 8.47
CA PRO A 59 1.34 11.98 7.91
C PRO A 59 1.19 12.34 6.43
N LYS A 60 1.87 13.38 5.96
CA LYS A 60 1.74 13.83 4.56
C LYS A 60 2.50 12.96 3.56
N THR A 61 3.50 12.22 4.02
CA THR A 61 4.35 11.38 3.16
C THR A 61 4.12 9.89 3.38
N THR A 62 3.39 9.51 4.42
CA THR A 62 3.08 8.11 4.73
C THR A 62 1.76 7.72 4.09
N ILE A 63 1.83 6.88 3.06
CA ILE A 63 0.69 6.51 2.22
C ILE A 63 0.12 5.17 2.67
N PHE A 64 -1.18 5.16 2.94
CA PHE A 64 -1.92 3.96 3.36
C PHE A 64 -3.30 3.95 2.68
N SER A 65 -3.96 2.80 2.67
CA SER A 65 -5.29 2.63 2.07
C SER A 65 -5.36 3.08 0.60
N VAL A 66 -4.22 3.10 -0.09
CA VAL A 66 -4.14 3.58 -1.48
C VAL A 66 -4.94 2.72 -2.44
N LYS A 67 -5.18 1.47 -2.08
CA LYS A 67 -5.98 0.55 -2.91
C LYS A 67 -7.38 1.09 -3.17
N ARG A 68 -7.93 1.88 -2.27
CA ARG A 68 -9.23 2.53 -2.43
C ARG A 68 -9.24 3.54 -3.57
N LEU A 69 -8.07 4.07 -3.94
CA LEU A 69 -7.91 5.08 -4.98
C LEU A 69 -7.49 4.47 -6.33
N MET A 70 -6.96 3.26 -6.31
CA MET A 70 -6.42 2.61 -7.50
C MET A 70 -7.50 2.36 -8.55
N GLY A 71 -7.21 2.77 -9.78
CA GLY A 71 -8.13 2.57 -10.90
C GLY A 71 -9.34 3.50 -10.90
N ARG A 72 -9.37 4.51 -10.03
CA ARG A 72 -10.51 5.44 -9.92
C ARG A 72 -10.16 6.82 -10.46
N LYS A 73 -11.19 7.52 -10.92
CA LYS A 73 -11.07 8.92 -11.34
C LYS A 73 -11.07 9.84 -10.13
N PHE A 74 -10.35 10.95 -10.19
CA PHE A 74 -10.32 11.93 -9.12
C PHE A 74 -11.72 12.47 -8.80
N LYS A 75 -12.57 12.65 -9.81
CA LYS A 75 -13.94 13.15 -9.65
C LYS A 75 -14.93 12.11 -9.11
N ASP A 76 -14.51 10.85 -8.97
CA ASP A 76 -15.34 9.79 -8.39
C ASP A 76 -15.77 10.19 -6.98
N ALA A 77 -17.05 9.99 -6.64
CA ALA A 77 -17.61 10.40 -5.35
C ALA A 77 -16.88 9.76 -4.17
N GLU A 78 -16.50 8.47 -4.30
CA GLU A 78 -15.76 7.76 -3.24
C GLU A 78 -14.38 8.36 -3.05
N VAL A 79 -13.69 8.74 -4.14
CA VAL A 79 -12.37 9.37 -4.07
C VAL A 79 -12.48 10.74 -3.39
N GLN A 80 -13.48 11.54 -3.75
CA GLN A 80 -13.69 12.85 -3.13
C GLN A 80 -14.00 12.74 -1.65
N LYS A 81 -14.77 11.73 -1.26
CA LYS A 81 -15.08 11.44 0.13
C LYS A 81 -13.82 11.05 0.91
N ASP A 82 -13.01 10.14 0.37
CA ASP A 82 -11.79 9.67 1.01
C ASP A 82 -10.74 10.78 1.10
N ALA A 83 -10.61 11.61 0.06
CA ALA A 83 -9.64 12.71 0.03
C ALA A 83 -9.83 13.71 1.18
N LYS A 84 -11.02 13.82 1.71
CA LYS A 84 -11.32 14.77 2.80
C LYS A 84 -10.70 14.37 4.13
N TRP A 85 -10.51 13.06 4.37
CA TRP A 85 -9.97 12.59 5.65
C TRP A 85 -8.55 12.03 5.56
N LEU A 86 -8.07 11.74 4.35
CA LEU A 86 -6.71 11.25 4.18
C LEU A 86 -5.70 12.37 4.48
N PRO A 87 -4.64 12.08 5.27
CA PRO A 87 -3.66 13.11 5.64
C PRO A 87 -2.72 13.49 4.50
N TYR A 88 -2.58 12.65 3.49
CA TYR A 88 -1.77 12.94 2.32
C TYR A 88 -2.63 13.51 1.19
N GLU A 89 -1.98 14.14 0.22
CA GLU A 89 -2.67 14.84 -0.86
C GLU A 89 -3.06 13.91 -2.00
N VAL A 90 -4.34 13.97 -2.40
CA VAL A 90 -4.87 13.26 -3.56
C VAL A 90 -5.18 14.30 -4.63
N LYS A 91 -4.71 14.07 -5.84
CA LYS A 91 -4.87 15.00 -6.97
C LYS A 91 -5.43 14.30 -8.20
N SER A 92 -5.87 15.11 -9.17
CA SER A 92 -6.19 14.62 -10.51
C SER A 92 -4.92 14.49 -11.32
N GLY A 93 -4.64 13.31 -11.81
CA GLY A 93 -3.49 13.05 -12.66
C GLY A 93 -3.88 12.92 -14.13
N ARG A 94 -3.07 12.17 -14.87
CA ARG A 94 -3.29 11.91 -16.29
C ARG A 94 -4.66 11.28 -16.52
N GLU A 95 -5.38 11.75 -17.53
CA GLU A 95 -6.74 11.27 -17.88
C GLU A 95 -7.75 11.37 -16.74
N GLY A 96 -7.52 12.27 -15.81
CA GLY A 96 -8.42 12.47 -14.68
C GLY A 96 -8.35 11.40 -13.60
N MET A 97 -7.33 10.54 -13.64
CA MET A 97 -7.14 9.49 -12.64
C MET A 97 -6.72 10.07 -11.29
N ALA A 98 -7.17 9.45 -10.21
CA ALA A 98 -6.72 9.82 -8.86
C ALA A 98 -5.26 9.42 -8.69
N ILE A 99 -4.44 10.36 -8.22
CA ILE A 99 -3.04 10.14 -7.89
C ILE A 99 -2.74 10.68 -6.50
N VAL A 100 -1.71 10.13 -5.88
CA VAL A 100 -1.21 10.60 -4.58
C VAL A 100 0.03 11.45 -4.82
N SER A 101 0.07 12.62 -4.19
CA SER A 101 1.21 13.54 -4.29
C SER A 101 1.98 13.56 -2.97
N VAL A 102 3.27 13.36 -3.06
CA VAL A 102 4.19 13.41 -1.92
C VAL A 102 5.36 14.34 -2.18
#